data_edb6c4ad0d57bec7be9972fef736149d
#
_entry.id   edb6c4ad0d57bec7be9972fef736149d
#
_cell.length_a   1.000
_cell.length_b   1.000
_cell.length_c   1.000
_cell.angle_alpha   90.00
_cell.angle_beta   90.00
_cell.angle_gamma   90.00
#
_symmetry.space_group_name_H-M   'P 1'
#
loop_
_entity.id
_entity.type
_entity.pdbx_description
1 polymer ?
#
loop_
_entity_poly.entity_id
_entity_poly.type
_entity_poly.pdbx_seq_one_letter_code
_entity_poly.pdbx_strand_id
1 'polypeptide(L)'
;MVYAVVDTNVLVSAALAKNRGESIPLKIFLGIAQKKYIPIIDSNIIEEYREVLQRGKFNFSLEYQNSFIDEISKYAVNEPVKESNVVLPDMDDKVFYDVAFAHQDKKAFLVTGNLKHFPGCPFAISPKDFYELIRPTPSGFVVNEPRIGYDSSKLMQALYAINDEAHKNGTAGMSEEEIEAEIKAARAGRKAFPT
;
A
#
# COMPACT_ATOMS: atom_id res chain seq x y z
N MET A 1 10.31 -10.31 -12.45
CA MET A 1 10.10 -9.29 -11.40
C MET A 1 8.61 -9.05 -11.29
N VAL A 2 8.04 -9.01 -10.07
CA VAL A 2 6.61 -8.70 -9.85
C VAL A 2 6.47 -7.21 -9.61
N TYR A 3 5.43 -6.59 -10.16
CA TYR A 3 5.10 -5.17 -9.98
C TYR A 3 3.69 -5.05 -9.39
N ALA A 4 3.48 -4.07 -8.50
CA ALA A 4 2.16 -3.88 -7.90
C ALA A 4 1.90 -2.43 -7.50
N VAL A 5 0.67 -2.00 -7.72
CA VAL A 5 0.03 -0.86 -7.07
C VAL A 5 -0.68 -1.37 -5.84
N VAL A 6 -0.50 -0.73 -4.70
CA VAL A 6 -1.13 -1.17 -3.44
C VAL A 6 -2.16 -0.13 -3.01
N ASP A 7 -3.40 -0.56 -2.83
CA ASP A 7 -4.50 0.31 -2.40
C ASP A 7 -4.30 0.80 -0.96
N THR A 8 -4.80 2.00 -0.67
CA THR A 8 -4.72 2.66 0.65
C THR A 8 -5.26 1.79 1.77
N ASN A 9 -6.32 1.01 1.54
CA ASN A 9 -6.86 0.11 2.56
C ASN A 9 -5.85 -0.95 3.02
N VAL A 10 -4.98 -1.43 2.12
CA VAL A 10 -3.92 -2.39 2.44
C VAL A 10 -2.78 -1.71 3.22
N LEU A 11 -2.43 -0.45 2.86
CA LEU A 11 -1.43 0.35 3.58
C LEU A 11 -1.87 0.60 5.03
N VAL A 12 -3.10 1.06 5.21
CA VAL A 12 -3.65 1.33 6.55
C VAL A 12 -3.75 0.04 7.37
N SER A 13 -4.21 -1.05 6.76
CA SER A 13 -4.27 -2.35 7.43
C SER A 13 -2.90 -2.87 7.86
N ALA A 14 -1.83 -2.53 7.11
CA ALA A 14 -0.46 -2.85 7.51
C ALA A 14 -0.02 -2.02 8.72
N ALA A 15 -0.29 -0.71 8.72
CA ALA A 15 0.02 0.18 9.83
C ALA A 15 -0.73 -0.20 11.11
N LEU A 16 -2.00 -0.61 10.99
CA LEU A 16 -2.88 -0.98 12.10
C LEU A 16 -2.85 -2.48 12.46
N ALA A 17 -1.87 -3.23 11.99
CA ALA A 17 -1.78 -4.66 12.22
C ALA A 17 -1.80 -5.00 13.73
N LYS A 18 -2.80 -5.79 14.17
CA LYS A 18 -2.91 -6.25 15.56
C LYS A 18 -1.82 -7.26 15.92
N ASN A 19 -1.52 -8.16 14.99
CA ASN A 19 -0.47 -9.16 15.15
C ASN A 19 0.47 -9.11 13.93
N ARG A 20 1.69 -8.62 14.15
CA ARG A 20 2.71 -8.49 13.09
C ARG A 20 3.04 -9.81 12.41
N GLY A 21 3.07 -10.90 13.17
CA GLY A 21 3.41 -12.23 12.66
C GLY A 21 2.34 -12.82 11.73
N GLU A 22 1.09 -12.36 11.84
CA GLU A 22 -0.06 -12.89 11.09
C GLU A 22 -0.53 -11.95 9.98
N SER A 23 -0.32 -10.62 10.14
CA SER A 23 -0.83 -9.62 9.21
C SER A 23 -0.25 -9.79 7.80
N ILE A 24 -1.10 -10.16 6.85
CA ILE A 24 -0.76 -10.24 5.43
C ILE A 24 -0.44 -8.86 4.85
N PRO A 25 -1.24 -7.79 5.09
CA PRO A 25 -0.89 -6.45 4.65
C PRO A 25 0.50 -6.01 5.10
N LEU A 26 0.85 -6.23 6.36
CA LEU A 26 2.18 -5.90 6.87
C LEU A 26 3.29 -6.70 6.16
N LYS A 27 3.08 -7.99 5.93
CA LYS A 27 4.03 -8.84 5.18
C LYS A 27 4.22 -8.39 3.73
N ILE A 28 3.18 -7.84 3.10
CA ILE A 28 3.26 -7.26 1.75
C ILE A 28 4.22 -6.06 1.76
N PHE A 29 4.06 -5.11 2.68
CA PHE A 29 4.97 -3.96 2.76
C PHE A 29 6.40 -4.35 3.14
N LEU A 30 6.59 -5.34 4.01
CA LEU A 30 7.92 -5.92 4.27
C LEU A 30 8.52 -6.57 3.01
N GLY A 31 7.68 -7.08 2.10
CA GLY A 31 8.09 -7.62 0.81
C GLY A 31 8.79 -6.60 -0.09
N ILE A 32 8.48 -5.30 0.03
CA ILE A 32 9.18 -4.21 -0.65
C ILE A 32 10.66 -4.18 -0.22
N ALA A 33 10.89 -4.10 1.10
CA ALA A 33 12.24 -4.10 1.67
C ALA A 33 13.03 -5.37 1.31
N GLN A 34 12.34 -6.49 1.17
CA GLN A 34 12.90 -7.77 0.77
C GLN A 34 13.05 -7.94 -0.75
N LYS A 35 12.72 -6.90 -1.54
CA LYS A 35 12.77 -6.90 -3.01
C LYS A 35 11.96 -8.03 -3.68
N LYS A 36 10.89 -8.48 -3.04
CA LYS A 36 10.00 -9.51 -3.58
C LYS A 36 9.13 -8.99 -4.71
N TYR A 37 8.83 -7.70 -4.69
CA TYR A 37 8.17 -6.99 -5.77
C TYR A 37 8.60 -5.52 -5.78
N ILE A 38 8.28 -4.82 -6.86
CA ILE A 38 8.51 -3.39 -7.03
C ILE A 38 7.16 -2.69 -6.92
N PRO A 39 6.95 -1.79 -5.94
CA PRO A 39 5.75 -0.97 -5.90
C PRO A 39 5.73 0.03 -7.05
N ILE A 40 4.53 0.33 -7.55
CA ILE A 40 4.29 1.39 -8.51
C ILE A 40 3.40 2.41 -7.83
N ILE A 41 3.76 3.68 -7.93
CA ILE A 41 3.04 4.81 -7.35
C ILE A 41 3.03 5.97 -8.34
N ASP A 42 2.14 6.92 -8.10
CA ASP A 42 2.20 8.27 -8.66
C ASP A 42 2.03 9.32 -7.54
N SER A 43 2.05 10.59 -7.90
CA SER A 43 1.90 11.69 -6.93
C SER A 43 0.55 11.63 -6.20
N ASN A 44 -0.53 11.25 -6.89
CA ASN A 44 -1.87 11.23 -6.30
C ASN A 44 -2.01 10.10 -5.28
N ILE A 45 -1.41 8.92 -5.55
CA ILE A 45 -1.36 7.81 -4.59
C ILE A 45 -0.57 8.20 -3.34
N ILE A 46 0.59 8.86 -3.51
CA ILE A 46 1.41 9.33 -2.38
C ILE A 46 0.65 10.36 -1.54
N GLU A 47 -0.06 11.28 -2.20
CA GLU A 47 -0.87 12.27 -1.51
C GLU A 47 -2.00 11.61 -0.70
N GLU A 48 -2.72 10.67 -1.30
CA GLU A 48 -3.75 9.92 -0.60
C GLU A 48 -3.21 9.14 0.60
N TYR A 49 -2.07 8.48 0.46
CA TYR A 49 -1.42 7.80 1.58
C TYR A 49 -1.13 8.75 2.74
N ARG A 50 -0.59 9.96 2.44
CA ARG A 50 -0.32 10.98 3.46
C ARG A 50 -1.59 11.47 4.14
N GLU A 51 -2.59 11.85 3.37
CA GLU A 51 -3.86 12.35 3.91
C GLU A 51 -4.53 11.33 4.83
N VAL A 52 -4.56 10.07 4.42
CA VAL A 52 -5.19 9.03 5.22
C VAL A 52 -4.38 8.75 6.49
N LEU A 53 -3.05 8.65 6.41
CA LEU A 53 -2.21 8.45 7.60
C LEU A 53 -2.27 9.63 8.59
N GLN A 54 -2.57 10.85 8.11
CA GLN A 54 -2.73 12.06 8.92
C GLN A 54 -4.09 12.15 9.63
N ARG A 55 -4.99 11.19 9.42
CA ARG A 55 -6.29 11.19 10.11
C ARG A 55 -6.10 11.21 11.64
N GLY A 56 -6.75 12.17 12.29
CA GLY A 56 -6.67 12.34 13.74
C GLY A 56 -7.08 11.09 14.52
N LYS A 57 -7.88 10.21 13.94
CA LYS A 57 -8.26 8.92 14.53
C LYS A 57 -7.05 8.03 14.78
N PHE A 58 -6.06 8.02 13.87
CA PHE A 58 -4.86 7.19 14.01
C PHE A 58 -3.84 7.81 14.96
N ASN A 59 -3.78 9.14 15.00
CA ASN A 59 -2.88 9.93 15.86
C ASN A 59 -1.40 9.50 15.73
N PHE A 60 -0.95 9.24 14.50
CA PHE A 60 0.44 8.93 14.21
C PHE A 60 1.31 10.19 14.22
N SER A 61 2.56 10.10 14.64
CA SER A 61 3.50 11.21 14.52
C SER A 61 3.85 11.48 13.05
N LEU A 62 4.00 12.75 12.69
CA LEU A 62 4.39 13.15 11.32
C LEU A 62 5.73 12.57 10.90
N GLU A 63 6.66 12.42 11.86
CA GLU A 63 7.98 11.84 11.60
C GLU A 63 7.87 10.42 11.03
N TYR A 64 7.08 9.55 11.69
CA TYR A 64 6.94 8.16 11.25
C TYR A 64 6.12 8.02 9.97
N GLN A 65 5.07 8.85 9.81
CA GLN A 65 4.30 8.91 8.57
C GLN A 65 5.20 9.25 7.38
N ASN A 66 5.97 10.35 7.49
CA ASN A 66 6.86 10.80 6.43
C ASN A 66 7.96 9.76 6.17
N SER A 67 8.58 9.22 7.21
CA SER A 67 9.60 8.19 7.07
C SER A 67 9.07 6.96 6.32
N PHE A 68 7.84 6.52 6.62
CA PHE A 68 7.23 5.36 5.96
C PHE A 68 6.95 5.62 4.47
N ILE A 69 6.36 6.78 4.14
CA ILE A 69 6.07 7.18 2.75
C ILE A 69 7.36 7.37 1.95
N ASP A 70 8.35 8.04 2.53
CA ASP A 70 9.63 8.29 1.87
C ASP A 70 10.39 6.99 1.59
N GLU A 71 10.35 6.04 2.52
CA GLU A 71 10.98 4.74 2.32
C GLU A 71 10.25 3.92 1.23
N ILE A 72 8.91 3.90 1.18
CA ILE A 72 8.17 3.28 0.07
C ILE A 72 8.59 3.89 -1.27
N SER A 73 8.63 5.23 -1.33
CA SER A 73 8.94 5.99 -2.54
C SER A 73 10.33 5.69 -3.11
N LYS A 74 11.31 5.36 -2.26
CA LYS A 74 12.67 4.98 -2.69
C LYS A 74 12.72 3.66 -3.47
N TYR A 75 11.79 2.76 -3.21
CA TYR A 75 11.74 1.45 -3.87
C TYR A 75 10.77 1.43 -5.05
N ALA A 76 9.94 2.45 -5.17
CA ALA A 76 8.86 2.49 -6.14
C ALA A 76 9.29 2.98 -7.52
N VAL A 77 8.62 2.48 -8.55
CA VAL A 77 8.52 3.15 -9.84
C VAL A 77 7.51 4.28 -9.67
N ASN A 78 7.94 5.51 -9.93
CA ASN A 78 7.10 6.69 -9.83
C ASN A 78 7.03 7.36 -11.21
N GLU A 79 5.94 7.14 -11.91
CA GLU A 79 5.72 7.67 -13.25
C GLU A 79 4.34 8.30 -13.34
N PRO A 80 4.22 9.52 -13.90
CA PRO A 80 2.92 10.15 -14.09
C PRO A 80 2.09 9.37 -15.10
N VAL A 81 0.83 9.14 -14.77
CA VAL A 81 -0.09 8.30 -15.55
C VAL A 81 -1.23 9.14 -16.10
N LYS A 82 -1.66 8.83 -17.34
CA LYS A 82 -2.86 9.42 -17.92
C LYS A 82 -4.10 8.69 -17.41
N GLU A 83 -5.12 9.47 -17.11
CA GLU A 83 -6.41 8.92 -16.73
C GLU A 83 -7.04 8.10 -17.87
N SER A 84 -7.59 6.95 -17.51
CA SER A 84 -8.42 6.13 -18.40
C SER A 84 -9.87 6.61 -18.40
N ASN A 85 -10.68 6.05 -19.32
CA ASN A 85 -12.13 6.30 -19.37
C ASN A 85 -12.93 5.27 -18.55
N VAL A 86 -12.29 4.52 -17.65
CA VAL A 86 -12.97 3.54 -16.81
C VAL A 86 -13.95 4.23 -15.86
N VAL A 87 -15.11 3.60 -15.67
CA VAL A 87 -16.08 3.99 -14.65
C VAL A 87 -16.10 2.90 -13.59
N LEU A 88 -15.78 3.27 -12.37
CA LEU A 88 -15.74 2.38 -11.22
C LEU A 88 -16.93 2.68 -10.29
N PRO A 89 -17.35 1.71 -9.45
CA PRO A 89 -18.37 1.94 -8.42
C PRO A 89 -17.98 3.06 -7.44
N ASP A 90 -16.68 3.16 -7.11
CA ASP A 90 -16.10 4.29 -6.39
C ASP A 90 -15.05 4.95 -7.30
N MET A 91 -15.32 6.19 -7.72
CA MET A 91 -14.42 6.93 -8.62
C MET A 91 -13.16 7.43 -7.90
N ASP A 92 -13.15 7.47 -6.58
CA ASP A 92 -11.96 7.83 -5.81
C ASP A 92 -10.89 6.73 -5.89
N ASP A 93 -11.27 5.50 -6.20
CA ASP A 93 -10.34 4.38 -6.42
C ASP A 93 -9.72 4.36 -7.83
N LYS A 94 -10.20 5.25 -8.71
CA LYS A 94 -9.76 5.28 -10.12
C LYS A 94 -8.25 5.48 -10.27
N VAL A 95 -7.62 6.24 -9.40
CA VAL A 95 -6.17 6.48 -9.43
C VAL A 95 -5.38 5.17 -9.35
N PHE A 96 -5.77 4.25 -8.48
CA PHE A 96 -5.10 2.94 -8.35
C PHE A 96 -5.29 2.08 -9.60
N TYR A 97 -6.52 2.10 -10.17
CA TYR A 97 -6.79 1.42 -11.42
C TYR A 97 -5.93 1.97 -12.56
N ASP A 98 -5.90 3.29 -12.74
CA ASP A 98 -5.19 3.95 -13.83
C ASP A 98 -3.68 3.69 -13.78
N VAL A 99 -3.09 3.76 -12.59
CA VAL A 99 -1.67 3.47 -12.40
C VAL A 99 -1.36 2.00 -12.70
N ALA A 100 -2.17 1.06 -12.24
CA ALA A 100 -1.96 -0.36 -12.54
C ALA A 100 -2.22 -0.68 -14.01
N PHE A 101 -3.23 -0.06 -14.63
CA PHE A 101 -3.57 -0.24 -16.04
C PHE A 101 -2.46 0.29 -16.96
N ALA A 102 -1.91 1.45 -16.67
CA ALA A 102 -0.82 2.04 -17.45
C ALA A 102 0.46 1.18 -17.45
N HIS A 103 0.62 0.31 -16.46
CA HIS A 103 1.79 -0.57 -16.31
C HIS A 103 1.49 -2.05 -16.65
N GLN A 104 0.47 -2.31 -17.49
CA GLN A 104 0.17 -3.67 -17.93
C GLN A 104 1.22 -4.27 -18.86
N ASP A 105 2.10 -3.46 -19.47
CA ASP A 105 3.33 -3.91 -20.11
C ASP A 105 4.25 -4.68 -19.15
N LYS A 106 4.28 -4.28 -17.89
CA LYS A 106 4.99 -4.93 -16.76
C LYS A 106 4.15 -6.00 -16.05
N LYS A 107 2.90 -6.23 -16.49
CA LYS A 107 1.92 -7.11 -15.82
C LYS A 107 1.72 -6.72 -14.34
N ALA A 108 1.56 -5.42 -14.10
CA ALA A 108 1.37 -4.89 -12.76
C ALA A 108 0.03 -5.35 -12.16
N PHE A 109 0.06 -5.74 -10.88
CA PHE A 109 -1.13 -6.05 -10.10
C PHE A 109 -1.66 -4.81 -9.38
N LEU A 110 -2.98 -4.78 -9.17
CA LEU A 110 -3.63 -3.88 -8.23
C LEU A 110 -4.01 -4.68 -6.97
N VAL A 111 -3.30 -4.46 -5.89
CA VAL A 111 -3.51 -5.18 -4.62
C VAL A 111 -4.51 -4.40 -3.77
N THR A 112 -5.69 -4.94 -3.56
CA THR A 112 -6.76 -4.30 -2.80
C THR A 112 -7.52 -5.26 -1.91
N GLY A 113 -7.89 -4.84 -0.69
CA GLY A 113 -8.83 -5.54 0.17
C GLY A 113 -10.28 -5.49 -0.34
N ASN A 114 -10.58 -4.59 -1.27
CA ASN A 114 -11.94 -4.29 -1.70
C ASN A 114 -12.17 -4.57 -3.20
N LEU A 115 -12.05 -5.84 -3.61
CA LEU A 115 -12.19 -6.26 -5.01
C LEU A 115 -13.51 -5.84 -5.66
N LYS A 116 -14.59 -5.66 -4.87
CA LYS A 116 -15.90 -5.20 -5.37
C LYS A 116 -15.88 -3.80 -5.98
N HIS A 117 -14.89 -2.97 -5.63
CA HIS A 117 -14.69 -1.64 -6.22
C HIS A 117 -14.07 -1.70 -7.64
N PHE A 118 -13.51 -2.85 -8.02
CA PHE A 118 -12.85 -3.06 -9.30
C PHE A 118 -13.49 -4.21 -10.11
N PRO A 119 -14.81 -4.15 -10.39
CA PRO A 119 -15.51 -5.24 -11.06
C PRO A 119 -14.94 -5.48 -12.47
N GLY A 120 -14.66 -6.75 -12.78
CA GLY A 120 -14.12 -7.13 -14.09
C GLY A 120 -12.67 -6.72 -14.35
N CYS A 121 -11.94 -6.19 -13.36
CA CYS A 121 -10.54 -5.85 -13.48
C CYS A 121 -9.67 -7.12 -13.39
N PRO A 122 -9.01 -7.57 -14.46
CA PRO A 122 -8.30 -8.85 -14.47
C PRO A 122 -6.96 -8.81 -13.72
N PHE A 123 -6.45 -7.62 -13.40
CA PHE A 123 -5.21 -7.43 -12.66
C PHE A 123 -5.42 -7.02 -11.19
N ALA A 124 -6.68 -6.88 -10.75
CA ALA A 124 -6.99 -6.70 -9.33
C ALA A 124 -6.88 -8.03 -8.58
N ILE A 125 -6.19 -8.02 -7.45
CA ILE A 125 -5.87 -9.20 -6.66
C ILE A 125 -6.03 -8.92 -5.17
N SER A 126 -6.49 -9.91 -4.39
CA SER A 126 -6.57 -9.77 -2.94
C SER A 126 -5.18 -9.74 -2.29
N PRO A 127 -5.02 -9.12 -1.10
CA PRO A 127 -3.76 -9.15 -0.38
C PRO A 127 -3.27 -10.58 -0.10
N LYS A 128 -4.20 -11.51 0.18
CA LYS A 128 -3.87 -12.91 0.43
C LYS A 128 -3.28 -13.57 -0.81
N ASP A 129 -3.93 -13.45 -1.96
CA ASP A 129 -3.48 -14.08 -3.19
C ASP A 129 -2.18 -13.45 -3.70
N PHE A 130 -2.04 -12.13 -3.55
CA PHE A 130 -0.79 -11.44 -3.88
C PHE A 130 0.37 -11.89 -2.98
N TYR A 131 0.12 -12.05 -1.68
CA TYR A 131 1.16 -12.56 -0.78
C TYR A 131 1.60 -13.97 -1.14
N GLU A 132 0.68 -14.84 -1.57
CA GLU A 132 1.02 -16.18 -2.08
C GLU A 132 1.95 -16.14 -3.30
N LEU A 133 1.82 -15.12 -4.17
CA LEU A 133 2.71 -14.94 -5.32
C LEU A 133 4.13 -14.51 -4.92
N ILE A 134 4.25 -13.66 -3.89
CA ILE A 134 5.53 -13.07 -3.50
C ILE A 134 6.22 -13.78 -2.33
N ARG A 135 5.56 -14.72 -1.66
CA ARG A 135 6.18 -15.49 -0.57
C ARG A 135 7.29 -16.40 -1.09
N PRO A 136 8.32 -16.71 -0.28
CA PRO A 136 9.32 -17.68 -0.65
C PRO A 136 8.67 -19.05 -0.88
N THR A 137 8.95 -19.67 -2.03
CA THR A 137 8.60 -21.08 -2.24
C THR A 137 9.46 -21.96 -1.31
N PRO A 138 8.94 -23.04 -0.76
CA PRO A 138 9.71 -23.96 0.11
C PRO A 138 10.86 -24.68 -0.60
N SER A 139 10.97 -24.58 -1.92
CA SER A 139 12.01 -25.22 -2.71
C SER A 139 13.29 -24.37 -2.68
N GLY A 140 14.33 -24.93 -2.05
CA GLY A 140 15.62 -24.38 -1.71
C GLY A 140 16.53 -23.89 -2.86
N PHE A 141 16.05 -23.04 -3.74
CA PHE A 141 16.90 -22.25 -4.63
C PHE A 141 17.12 -20.87 -4.01
N VAL A 142 18.22 -20.75 -3.28
CA VAL A 142 18.79 -19.43 -2.91
C VAL A 142 19.34 -18.82 -4.19
N VAL A 143 18.60 -17.95 -4.83
CA VAL A 143 19.14 -17.07 -5.86
C VAL A 143 20.00 -16.04 -5.13
N ASN A 144 21.33 -16.18 -5.21
CA ASN A 144 22.27 -15.18 -4.75
C ASN A 144 22.21 -13.97 -5.71
N GLU A 145 21.23 -13.07 -5.51
CA GLU A 145 21.25 -11.79 -6.19
C GLU A 145 22.24 -10.84 -5.50
N PRO A 146 23.02 -10.04 -6.28
CA PRO A 146 23.95 -9.10 -5.70
C PRO A 146 23.22 -8.09 -4.82
N ARG A 147 23.61 -7.98 -3.57
CA ARG A 147 23.12 -6.99 -2.62
C ARG A 147 23.58 -5.60 -3.06
N ILE A 148 22.80 -4.92 -3.89
CA ILE A 148 22.95 -3.48 -4.06
C ILE A 148 22.44 -2.86 -2.75
N GLY A 149 23.31 -2.11 -2.07
CA GLY A 149 23.16 -1.67 -0.68
C GLY A 149 22.07 -0.60 -0.48
N TYR A 150 20.81 -1.00 -0.55
CA TYR A 150 19.73 -0.27 0.07
C TYR A 150 19.50 -0.82 1.48
N ASP A 151 19.51 0.07 2.46
CA ASP A 151 19.26 -0.29 3.85
C ASP A 151 17.77 -0.64 4.05
N SER A 152 17.44 -1.90 3.74
CA SER A 152 16.08 -2.44 3.91
C SER A 152 15.58 -2.37 5.36
N SER A 153 16.47 -2.07 6.31
CA SER A 153 16.14 -1.90 7.71
C SER A 153 15.28 -0.66 7.96
N LYS A 154 15.44 0.42 7.17
CA LYS A 154 14.73 1.70 7.40
C LYS A 154 13.23 1.60 7.11
N LEU A 155 12.84 0.97 6.00
CA LEU A 155 11.43 0.74 5.72
C LEU A 155 10.77 -0.12 6.80
N MET A 156 11.45 -1.17 7.24
CA MET A 156 10.96 -2.03 8.33
C MET A 156 10.84 -1.25 9.64
N GLN A 157 11.83 -0.43 9.97
CA GLN A 157 11.82 0.42 11.18
C GLN A 157 10.65 1.42 11.13
N ALA A 158 10.45 2.11 10.01
CA ALA A 158 9.37 3.07 9.85
C ALA A 158 7.98 2.41 9.98
N LEU A 159 7.79 1.25 9.32
CA LEU A 159 6.54 0.49 9.41
C LEU A 159 6.27 -0.01 10.84
N TYR A 160 7.29 -0.51 11.52
CA TYR A 160 7.14 -0.96 12.90
C TYR A 160 6.89 0.20 13.87
N ALA A 161 7.50 1.37 13.65
CA ALA A 161 7.27 2.55 14.46
C ALA A 161 5.81 3.03 14.36
N ILE A 162 5.24 3.11 13.14
CA ILE A 162 3.81 3.42 12.95
C ILE A 162 2.93 2.38 13.64
N ASN A 163 3.25 1.10 13.49
CA ASN A 163 2.47 0.04 14.11
C ASN A 163 2.56 0.05 15.65
N ASP A 164 3.70 0.43 16.22
CA ASP A 164 3.83 0.64 17.67
C ASP A 164 2.96 1.81 18.15
N GLU A 165 2.87 2.90 17.38
CA GLU A 165 1.95 3.99 17.68
C GLU A 165 0.49 3.55 17.57
N ALA A 166 0.11 2.74 16.58
CA ALA A 166 -1.23 2.17 16.47
C ALA A 166 -1.63 1.38 17.74
N HIS A 167 -0.70 0.59 18.27
CA HIS A 167 -0.93 -0.13 19.54
C HIS A 167 -1.05 0.81 20.73
N LYS A 168 -0.19 1.83 20.85
CA LYS A 168 -0.25 2.84 21.93
C LYS A 168 -1.53 3.66 21.88
N ASN A 169 -1.99 3.99 20.67
CA ASN A 169 -3.18 4.82 20.45
C ASN A 169 -4.49 4.00 20.48
N GLY A 170 -4.41 2.67 20.62
CA GLY A 170 -5.58 1.79 20.68
C GLY A 170 -6.29 1.61 19.34
N THR A 171 -5.61 1.91 18.22
CA THR A 171 -6.16 1.77 16.85
C THR A 171 -5.71 0.49 16.15
N ALA A 172 -4.78 -0.26 16.73
CA ALA A 172 -4.37 -1.55 16.20
C ALA A 172 -5.52 -2.56 16.14
N GLY A 173 -5.74 -3.15 14.97
CA GLY A 173 -6.80 -4.14 14.75
C GLY A 173 -8.17 -3.54 14.46
N MET A 174 -8.26 -2.28 14.01
CA MET A 174 -9.49 -1.72 13.45
C MET A 174 -10.03 -2.63 12.33
N SER A 175 -11.37 -2.71 12.23
CA SER A 175 -12.03 -3.49 11.18
C SER A 175 -11.87 -2.86 9.79
N GLU A 176 -12.12 -3.65 8.74
CA GLU A 176 -12.08 -3.14 7.36
C GLU A 176 -13.08 -2.00 7.16
N GLU A 177 -14.28 -2.06 7.77
CA GLU A 177 -15.29 -1.02 7.70
C GLU A 177 -14.85 0.27 8.38
N GLU A 178 -14.16 0.18 9.53
CA GLU A 178 -13.62 1.35 10.23
C GLU A 178 -12.49 2.00 9.41
N ILE A 179 -11.60 1.21 8.82
CA ILE A 179 -10.53 1.70 7.93
C ILE A 179 -11.14 2.40 6.71
N GLU A 180 -12.11 1.78 6.07
CA GLU A 180 -12.80 2.34 4.90
C GLU A 180 -13.50 3.68 5.23
N ALA A 181 -14.10 3.79 6.41
CA ALA A 181 -14.72 5.03 6.86
C ALA A 181 -13.69 6.17 7.01
N GLU A 182 -12.49 5.89 7.52
CA GLU A 182 -11.43 6.88 7.65
C GLU A 182 -10.85 7.29 6.29
N ILE A 183 -10.70 6.35 5.35
CA ILE A 183 -10.28 6.64 3.97
C ILE A 183 -11.30 7.57 3.30
N LYS A 184 -12.59 7.26 3.38
CA LYS A 184 -13.66 8.10 2.82
C LYS A 184 -13.70 9.49 3.44
N ALA A 185 -13.48 9.59 4.75
CA ALA A 185 -13.44 10.87 5.44
C ALA A 185 -12.23 11.72 5.02
N ALA A 186 -11.07 11.12 4.74
CA ALA A 186 -9.90 11.82 4.18
C ALA A 186 -10.20 12.37 2.78
N ARG A 187 -10.74 11.51 1.88
CA ARG A 187 -11.12 11.88 0.51
C ARG A 187 -12.20 12.99 0.46
N ALA A 188 -13.16 12.97 1.38
CA ALA A 188 -14.17 14.03 1.49
C ALA A 188 -13.55 15.36 1.90
N GLY A 189 -12.55 15.35 2.77
CA GLY A 189 -11.80 16.55 3.16
C GLY A 189 -11.09 17.21 1.99
N ARG A 190 -10.45 16.42 1.11
CA ARG A 190 -9.78 16.90 -0.12
C ARG A 190 -10.75 17.62 -1.06
N LYS A 191 -11.96 17.07 -1.26
CA LYS A 191 -12.98 17.66 -2.14
C LYS A 191 -13.56 18.98 -1.60
N ALA A 192 -13.55 19.17 -0.27
CA ALA A 192 -14.06 20.37 0.37
C ALA A 192 -13.08 21.56 0.26
N PHE A 193 -11.78 21.31 0.11
CA PHE A 193 -10.73 22.32 -0.02
C PHE A 193 -9.79 21.98 -1.18
N PRO A 194 -10.27 22.12 -2.45
CA PRO A 194 -9.39 21.88 -3.60
C PRO A 194 -8.26 22.93 -3.59
N THR A 195 -7.02 22.45 -3.53
CA THR A 195 -5.79 23.26 -3.61
C THR A 195 -5.58 23.83 -5.00
#